data_0a780a0b2fa911f957cc73a532d53205
#
_entry.id   0a780a0b2fa911f957cc73a532d53205
#
_cell.length_a   1.000
_cell.length_b   1.000
_cell.length_c   1.000
_cell.angle_alpha   90.00
_cell.angle_beta   90.00
_cell.angle_gamma   90.00
#
_symmetry.space_group_name_H-M   'P 1'
#
loop_
_entity.id
_entity.type
_entity.pdbx_description
1 polymer ?
#
loop_
_entity_poly.entity_id
_entity_poly.type
_entity_poly.pdbx_seq_one_letter_code
_entity_poly.pdbx_strand_id
1 'polypeptide(L)'
;MFNPKQNLHALKATELKNYFVSLFDQIAMKHGYYNAFDHFLDCTINGFCPNYSVQIMDHIRSVYGEDERFRFGEMIKIWILTMNQKVTDDHSFHDFFGNFYEEQSITKQKGFAQYFTPEPICQLLASIIYGSSERETLLEPACGSGRLNLAFHSINHKCFHHANDLDITCAKMTALNFVMHGVKGMVTCDDGLWPTKSFRGAFLVNIQVHLL
;
A
#
# COMPACT_ATOMS: atom_id res chain seq x y z
N MET A 1 -6.33 12.89 -21.95
CA MET A 1 -5.04 13.45 -22.40
C MET A 1 -4.31 14.01 -21.20
N PHE A 2 -3.07 13.62 -20.98
CA PHE A 2 -2.24 14.13 -19.89
C PHE A 2 -2.04 15.64 -20.04
N ASN A 3 -2.44 16.44 -19.04
CA ASN A 3 -2.17 17.88 -19.01
C ASN A 3 -1.20 18.18 -17.85
N PRO A 4 0.10 18.34 -18.10
CA PRO A 4 1.11 18.58 -17.05
C PRO A 4 0.93 19.91 -16.30
N LYS A 5 0.02 20.77 -16.75
CA LYS A 5 -0.30 22.07 -16.11
C LYS A 5 -1.56 22.02 -15.24
N GLN A 6 -2.17 20.85 -15.06
CA GLN A 6 -3.37 20.73 -14.23
C GLN A 6 -3.05 20.97 -12.77
N ASN A 7 -3.79 21.86 -12.12
CA ASN A 7 -3.65 22.08 -10.67
C ASN A 7 -4.29 20.90 -9.90
N LEU A 8 -3.49 19.90 -9.55
CA LEU A 8 -3.95 18.72 -8.83
C LEU A 8 -4.62 19.01 -7.48
N HIS A 9 -4.21 20.09 -6.80
CA HIS A 9 -4.78 20.49 -5.50
C HIS A 9 -6.23 20.99 -5.61
N ALA A 10 -6.70 21.36 -6.80
CA ALA A 10 -8.08 21.78 -7.03
C ALA A 10 -9.03 20.61 -7.33
N LEU A 11 -8.50 19.40 -7.55
CA LEU A 11 -9.29 18.23 -7.91
C LEU A 11 -9.85 17.52 -6.68
N LYS A 12 -11.07 16.98 -6.82
CA LYS A 12 -11.67 16.09 -5.82
C LYS A 12 -11.03 14.69 -5.87
N ALA A 13 -11.12 13.93 -4.79
CA ALA A 13 -10.56 12.59 -4.69
C ALA A 13 -10.98 11.64 -5.84
N THR A 14 -12.22 11.75 -6.33
CA THR A 14 -12.72 10.96 -7.47
C THR A 14 -12.03 11.35 -8.78
N GLU A 15 -11.78 12.63 -9.00
CA GLU A 15 -11.09 13.13 -10.20
C GLU A 15 -9.60 12.76 -10.15
N LEU A 16 -8.99 12.88 -8.98
CA LEU A 16 -7.61 12.43 -8.72
C LEU A 16 -7.46 10.93 -9.00
N LYS A 17 -8.40 10.10 -8.52
CA LYS A 17 -8.40 8.66 -8.78
C LYS A 17 -8.51 8.35 -10.27
N ASN A 18 -9.42 9.00 -11.01
CA ASN A 18 -9.56 8.81 -12.46
C ASN A 18 -8.28 9.20 -13.20
N TYR A 19 -7.62 10.25 -12.74
CA TYR A 19 -6.35 10.69 -13.32
C TYR A 19 -5.23 9.68 -13.03
N PHE A 20 -5.15 9.16 -11.82
CA PHE A 20 -4.24 8.08 -11.45
C PHE A 20 -4.42 6.86 -12.37
N VAL A 21 -5.66 6.39 -12.55
CA VAL A 21 -5.98 5.27 -13.46
C VAL A 21 -5.51 5.56 -14.88
N SER A 22 -5.78 6.76 -15.41
CA SER A 22 -5.36 7.13 -16.76
C SER A 22 -3.84 7.12 -16.95
N LEU A 23 -3.06 7.56 -15.96
CA LEU A 23 -1.60 7.49 -16.00
C LEU A 23 -1.09 6.06 -15.90
N PHE A 24 -1.71 5.27 -15.02
CA PHE A 24 -1.36 3.87 -14.83
C PHE A 24 -1.61 3.05 -16.09
N ASP A 25 -2.77 3.20 -16.74
CA ASP A 25 -3.12 2.47 -17.96
C ASP A 25 -2.11 2.70 -19.08
N GLN A 26 -1.60 3.94 -19.24
CA GLN A 26 -0.58 4.26 -20.25
C GLN A 26 0.72 3.47 -20.04
N ILE A 27 1.06 3.14 -18.81
CA ILE A 27 2.24 2.34 -18.47
C ILE A 27 1.90 0.85 -18.56
N ALA A 28 0.76 0.46 -17.96
CA ALA A 28 0.36 -0.93 -17.83
C ALA A 28 0.07 -1.62 -19.16
N MET A 29 -0.46 -0.89 -20.15
CA MET A 29 -0.68 -1.42 -21.52
C MET A 29 0.61 -1.89 -22.18
N LYS A 30 1.75 -1.30 -21.85
CA LYS A 30 3.06 -1.64 -22.43
C LYS A 30 3.80 -2.69 -21.62
N HIS A 31 3.72 -2.64 -20.28
CA HIS A 31 4.55 -3.45 -19.39
C HIS A 31 3.77 -4.56 -18.67
N GLY A 32 2.44 -4.62 -18.85
CA GLY A 32 1.54 -5.50 -18.10
C GLY A 32 1.10 -4.88 -16.77
N TYR A 33 -0.17 -5.08 -16.43
CA TYR A 33 -0.80 -4.43 -15.26
C TYR A 33 -0.12 -4.84 -13.95
N TYR A 34 0.18 -6.13 -13.79
CA TYR A 34 0.83 -6.61 -12.58
C TYR A 34 2.24 -6.03 -12.38
N ASN A 35 3.09 -6.13 -13.42
CA ASN A 35 4.46 -5.61 -13.35
C ASN A 35 4.50 -4.09 -13.14
N ALA A 36 3.65 -3.36 -13.86
CA ALA A 36 3.55 -1.91 -13.71
C ALA A 36 3.13 -1.52 -12.30
N PHE A 37 2.20 -2.25 -11.70
CA PHE A 37 1.73 -1.98 -10.33
C PHE A 37 2.80 -2.32 -9.29
N ASP A 38 3.42 -3.49 -9.37
CA ASP A 38 4.46 -3.91 -8.43
C ASP A 38 5.67 -2.96 -8.45
N HIS A 39 6.13 -2.56 -9.65
CA HIS A 39 7.20 -1.57 -9.79
C HIS A 39 6.79 -0.15 -9.36
N PHE A 40 5.52 0.22 -9.54
CA PHE A 40 4.99 1.47 -9.00
C PHE A 40 5.05 1.48 -7.46
N LEU A 41 4.68 0.37 -6.80
CA LEU A 41 4.81 0.24 -5.34
C LEU A 41 6.27 0.35 -4.90
N ASP A 42 7.22 -0.26 -5.63
CA ASP A 42 8.65 -0.13 -5.34
C ASP A 42 9.13 1.32 -5.47
N CYS A 43 8.73 2.04 -6.52
CA CYS A 43 9.03 3.47 -6.68
C CYS A 43 8.48 4.28 -5.50
N THR A 44 7.26 3.96 -5.07
CA THR A 44 6.59 4.65 -3.97
C THR A 44 7.31 4.38 -2.65
N ILE A 45 7.66 3.12 -2.35
CA ILE A 45 8.42 2.76 -1.14
C ILE A 45 9.78 3.47 -1.14
N ASN A 46 10.49 3.49 -2.27
CA ASN A 46 11.77 4.20 -2.37
C ASN A 46 11.64 5.72 -2.15
N GLY A 47 10.48 6.30 -2.44
CA GLY A 47 10.16 7.71 -2.14
C GLY A 47 10.08 8.00 -0.64
N PHE A 48 9.64 7.03 0.17
CA PHE A 48 9.56 7.14 1.64
C PHE A 48 10.78 6.57 2.36
N CYS A 49 11.46 5.61 1.75
CA CYS A 49 12.65 4.96 2.28
C CYS A 49 13.78 5.03 1.23
N PRO A 50 14.53 6.14 1.15
CA PRO A 50 15.65 6.26 0.23
C PRO A 50 16.65 5.12 0.44
N ASN A 51 17.12 4.54 -0.66
CA ASN A 51 17.97 3.33 -0.67
C ASN A 51 17.25 2.03 -0.25
N TYR A 52 15.93 1.98 -0.38
CA TYR A 52 15.12 0.76 -0.18
C TYR A 52 15.74 -0.46 -0.89
N SER A 53 16.07 -0.34 -2.19
CA SER A 53 16.83 -1.33 -2.93
C SER A 53 17.43 -0.70 -4.19
N VAL A 54 18.74 -0.58 -4.22
CA VAL A 54 19.45 -0.05 -5.40
C VAL A 54 19.22 -0.94 -6.62
N GLN A 55 19.26 -2.26 -6.44
CA GLN A 55 19.07 -3.24 -7.53
C GLN A 55 17.67 -3.14 -8.16
N ILE A 56 16.62 -3.01 -7.35
CA ILE A 56 15.24 -2.84 -7.84
C ILE A 56 15.14 -1.51 -8.60
N MET A 57 15.67 -0.43 -8.07
CA MET A 57 15.61 0.88 -8.71
C MET A 57 16.41 0.95 -10.00
N ASP A 58 17.55 0.27 -10.09
CA ASP A 58 18.32 0.17 -11.33
C ASP A 58 17.58 -0.67 -12.38
N HIS A 59 16.93 -1.77 -11.96
CA HIS A 59 16.06 -2.55 -12.85
C HIS A 59 14.91 -1.67 -13.39
N ILE A 60 14.22 -0.94 -12.54
CA ILE A 60 13.13 -0.03 -12.95
C ILE A 60 13.65 1.03 -13.95
N ARG A 61 14.83 1.61 -13.71
CA ARG A 61 15.45 2.56 -14.64
C ARG A 61 15.76 1.93 -16.01
N SER A 62 16.10 0.65 -16.04
CA SER A 62 16.39 -0.07 -17.30
C SER A 62 15.13 -0.42 -18.08
N VAL A 63 13.99 -0.63 -17.41
CA VAL A 63 12.71 -1.05 -18.02
C VAL A 63 11.88 0.14 -18.47
N TYR A 64 11.83 1.21 -17.66
CA TYR A 64 10.95 2.37 -17.90
C TYR A 64 11.71 3.58 -18.43
N GLY A 65 11.19 4.17 -19.50
CA GLY A 65 11.70 5.43 -20.04
C GLY A 65 11.49 6.61 -19.08
N GLU A 66 12.10 7.75 -19.38
CA GLU A 66 12.04 8.94 -18.53
C GLU A 66 10.60 9.42 -18.33
N ASP A 67 9.80 9.46 -19.40
CA ASP A 67 8.39 9.86 -19.35
C ASP A 67 7.55 8.91 -18.47
N GLU A 68 7.81 7.61 -18.50
CA GLU A 68 7.09 6.62 -17.70
C GLU A 68 7.46 6.77 -16.23
N ARG A 69 8.73 6.99 -15.91
CA ARG A 69 9.17 7.27 -14.54
C ARG A 69 8.61 8.59 -14.01
N PHE A 70 8.52 9.60 -14.87
CA PHE A 70 7.86 10.87 -14.53
C PHE A 70 6.38 10.63 -14.16
N ARG A 71 5.65 9.79 -14.94
CA ARG A 71 4.27 9.41 -14.62
C ARG A 71 4.15 8.69 -13.29
N PHE A 72 5.07 7.81 -12.94
CA PHE A 72 5.10 7.21 -11.60
C PHE A 72 5.22 8.27 -10.50
N GLY A 73 6.06 9.27 -10.69
CA GLY A 73 6.17 10.41 -9.76
C GLY A 73 4.87 11.20 -9.62
N GLU A 74 4.17 11.45 -10.74
CA GLU A 74 2.86 12.13 -10.70
C GLU A 74 1.79 11.27 -10.03
N MET A 75 1.80 9.95 -10.24
CA MET A 75 0.88 9.02 -9.58
C MET A 75 1.10 9.00 -8.06
N ILE A 76 2.35 9.06 -7.58
CA ILE A 76 2.65 9.18 -6.14
C ILE A 76 2.05 10.47 -5.57
N LYS A 77 2.20 11.60 -6.23
CA LYS A 77 1.59 12.88 -5.80
C LYS A 77 0.06 12.79 -5.76
N ILE A 78 -0.56 12.21 -6.78
CA ILE A 78 -2.00 12.02 -6.84
C ILE A 78 -2.48 11.13 -5.70
N TRP A 79 -1.78 10.03 -5.41
CA TRP A 79 -2.08 9.16 -4.28
C TRP A 79 -2.03 9.93 -2.95
N ILE A 80 -0.94 10.66 -2.68
CA ILE A 80 -0.81 11.47 -1.46
C ILE A 80 -1.97 12.47 -1.32
N LEU A 81 -2.30 13.19 -2.40
CA LEU A 81 -3.41 14.15 -2.39
C LEU A 81 -4.77 13.48 -2.17
N THR A 82 -4.97 12.28 -2.73
CA THR A 82 -6.19 11.50 -2.52
C THR A 82 -6.29 11.05 -1.07
N MET A 83 -5.21 10.54 -0.50
CA MET A 83 -5.17 10.10 0.90
C MET A 83 -5.45 11.27 1.85
N ASN A 84 -4.86 12.44 1.60
CA ASN A 84 -5.11 13.66 2.40
C ASN A 84 -6.57 14.12 2.38
N GLN A 85 -7.33 13.78 1.34
CA GLN A 85 -8.77 14.08 1.28
C GLN A 85 -9.64 12.96 1.88
N LYS A 86 -9.13 11.74 1.97
CA LYS A 86 -9.88 10.57 2.41
C LYS A 86 -9.65 10.22 3.87
N VAL A 87 -8.46 10.48 4.38
CA VAL A 87 -8.10 10.27 5.79
C VAL A 87 -8.13 11.64 6.46
N THR A 88 -9.29 11.97 7.05
CA THR A 88 -9.59 13.33 7.56
C THR A 88 -9.40 13.46 9.07
N ASP A 89 -9.38 12.34 9.78
CA ASP A 89 -9.19 12.26 11.23
C ASP A 89 -8.58 10.90 11.62
N ASP A 90 -8.26 10.76 12.90
CA ASP A 90 -7.62 9.53 13.43
C ASP A 90 -8.50 8.28 13.35
N HIS A 91 -9.81 8.42 13.21
CA HIS A 91 -10.76 7.31 13.14
C HIS A 91 -11.11 6.91 11.70
N SER A 92 -10.70 7.71 10.72
CA SER A 92 -10.92 7.41 9.31
C SER A 92 -9.75 6.62 8.73
N PHE A 93 -10.06 5.69 7.83
CA PHE A 93 -9.03 5.03 7.03
C PHE A 93 -9.50 4.83 5.59
N HIS A 94 -8.55 4.66 4.69
CA HIS A 94 -8.82 4.41 3.27
C HIS A 94 -7.75 3.52 2.67
N ASP A 95 -8.16 2.35 2.18
CA ASP A 95 -7.29 1.42 1.48
C ASP A 95 -7.26 1.74 -0.02
N PHE A 96 -6.44 2.73 -0.41
CA PHE A 96 -6.34 3.14 -1.81
C PHE A 96 -5.83 2.01 -2.71
N PHE A 97 -4.74 1.37 -2.32
CA PHE A 97 -4.08 0.36 -3.16
C PHE A 97 -4.85 -0.94 -3.24
N GLY A 98 -5.45 -1.41 -2.16
CA GLY A 98 -6.30 -2.59 -2.18
C GLY A 98 -7.52 -2.39 -3.07
N ASN A 99 -8.20 -1.25 -2.94
CA ASN A 99 -9.33 -0.90 -3.80
C ASN A 99 -8.92 -0.81 -5.28
N PHE A 100 -7.80 -0.14 -5.58
CA PHE A 100 -7.28 -0.04 -6.94
C PHE A 100 -6.91 -1.41 -7.51
N TYR A 101 -6.24 -2.25 -6.73
CA TYR A 101 -5.82 -3.60 -7.13
C TYR A 101 -7.00 -4.50 -7.50
N GLU A 102 -8.08 -4.45 -6.70
CA GLU A 102 -9.32 -5.20 -6.96
C GLU A 102 -10.04 -4.64 -8.19
N GLU A 103 -10.23 -3.33 -8.30
CA GLU A 103 -10.94 -2.67 -9.40
C GLU A 103 -10.27 -2.88 -10.76
N GLN A 104 -8.94 -2.82 -10.81
CA GLN A 104 -8.19 -3.07 -12.05
C GLN A 104 -8.03 -4.55 -12.36
N SER A 105 -8.62 -5.43 -11.53
CA SER A 105 -8.52 -6.89 -11.71
C SER A 105 -7.08 -7.39 -11.88
N ILE A 106 -6.11 -6.73 -11.24
CA ILE A 106 -4.69 -7.06 -11.32
C ILE A 106 -4.45 -8.49 -10.80
N THR A 107 -5.25 -8.93 -9.82
CA THR A 107 -5.27 -10.30 -9.30
C THR A 107 -5.44 -11.37 -10.37
N LYS A 108 -6.28 -11.13 -11.38
CA LYS A 108 -6.59 -12.12 -12.42
C LYS A 108 -5.38 -12.48 -13.27
N GLN A 109 -4.40 -11.60 -13.35
CA GLN A 109 -3.20 -11.83 -14.15
C GLN A 109 -2.19 -12.76 -13.47
N LYS A 110 -2.28 -12.95 -12.15
CA LYS A 110 -1.44 -13.90 -11.40
C LYS A 110 -1.98 -15.34 -11.35
N GLY A 111 -3.20 -15.58 -11.85
CA GLY A 111 -3.85 -16.89 -11.73
C GLY A 111 -4.37 -17.22 -10.32
N PHE A 112 -4.25 -16.31 -9.36
CA PHE A 112 -4.80 -16.41 -8.01
C PHE A 112 -5.84 -15.31 -7.83
N ALA A 113 -7.07 -15.67 -7.51
CA ALA A 113 -8.11 -14.72 -7.13
C ALA A 113 -7.86 -14.30 -5.68
N GLN A 114 -7.18 -13.16 -5.48
CA GLN A 114 -7.05 -12.53 -4.16
C GLN A 114 -8.22 -11.56 -3.99
N TYR A 115 -9.01 -11.78 -2.95
CA TYR A 115 -10.08 -10.89 -2.54
C TYR A 115 -9.77 -10.39 -1.14
N PHE A 116 -9.73 -9.07 -0.99
CA PHE A 116 -9.52 -8.48 0.33
C PHE A 116 -10.83 -8.43 1.11
N THR A 117 -10.74 -8.59 2.42
CA THR A 117 -11.91 -8.52 3.28
C THR A 117 -12.59 -7.15 3.12
N PRO A 118 -13.91 -7.10 2.87
CA PRO A 118 -14.63 -5.83 2.72
C PRO A 118 -14.50 -4.95 3.97
N GLU A 119 -14.40 -3.64 3.75
CA GLU A 119 -14.18 -2.66 4.83
C GLU A 119 -15.18 -2.78 6.00
N PRO A 120 -16.51 -2.93 5.79
CA PRO A 120 -17.44 -3.10 6.90
C PRO A 120 -17.17 -4.36 7.74
N ILE A 121 -16.67 -5.43 7.11
CA ILE A 121 -16.29 -6.67 7.82
C ILE A 121 -15.02 -6.44 8.61
N CYS A 122 -14.03 -5.71 8.06
CA CYS A 122 -12.82 -5.33 8.80
C CYS A 122 -13.16 -4.49 10.03
N GLN A 123 -14.07 -3.52 9.92
CA GLN A 123 -14.53 -2.69 11.04
C GLN A 123 -15.22 -3.54 12.12
N LEU A 124 -16.09 -4.47 11.73
CA LEU A 124 -16.74 -5.41 12.66
C LEU A 124 -15.72 -6.28 13.39
N LEU A 125 -14.79 -6.90 12.65
CA LEU A 125 -13.74 -7.75 13.22
C LEU A 125 -12.82 -6.95 14.15
N ALA A 126 -12.40 -5.75 13.75
CA ALA A 126 -11.60 -4.87 14.58
C ALA A 126 -12.28 -4.56 15.92
N SER A 127 -13.59 -4.26 15.90
CA SER A 127 -14.39 -4.01 17.09
C SER A 127 -14.48 -5.24 18.01
N ILE A 128 -14.64 -6.42 17.43
CA ILE A 128 -14.68 -7.69 18.19
C ILE A 128 -13.31 -7.99 18.81
N ILE A 129 -12.22 -7.82 18.05
CA ILE A 129 -10.85 -8.09 18.49
C ILE A 129 -10.44 -7.12 19.60
N TYR A 130 -10.79 -5.85 19.46
CA TYR A 130 -10.47 -4.83 20.48
C TYR A 130 -11.13 -5.16 21.83
N GLY A 131 -12.42 -5.54 21.80
CA GLY A 131 -13.16 -5.94 23.01
C GLY A 131 -13.11 -4.89 24.11
N SER A 132 -12.91 -5.33 25.36
CA SER A 132 -12.86 -4.48 26.56
C SER A 132 -11.45 -4.19 27.08
N SER A 133 -10.40 -4.63 26.39
CA SER A 133 -9.01 -4.47 26.83
C SER A 133 -8.16 -3.77 25.77
N GLU A 134 -7.33 -2.79 26.19
CA GLU A 134 -6.30 -2.23 25.32
C GLU A 134 -5.32 -3.33 24.92
N ARG A 135 -5.06 -3.42 23.62
CA ARG A 135 -4.09 -4.34 23.03
C ARG A 135 -2.83 -3.58 22.68
N GLU A 136 -1.68 -4.07 23.14
CA GLU A 136 -0.39 -3.48 22.82
C GLU A 136 0.12 -3.94 21.45
N THR A 137 -0.25 -5.13 21.01
CA THR A 137 0.16 -5.73 19.74
C THR A 137 -0.99 -6.41 19.03
N LEU A 138 -0.98 -6.33 17.69
CA LEU A 138 -1.87 -7.06 16.78
C LEU A 138 -1.03 -7.87 15.80
N LEU A 139 -1.37 -9.16 15.64
CA LEU A 139 -0.78 -10.02 14.62
C LEU A 139 -1.83 -10.35 13.55
N GLU A 140 -1.50 -10.04 12.29
CA GLU A 140 -2.30 -10.42 11.12
C GLU A 140 -1.42 -11.25 10.17
N PRO A 141 -1.60 -12.59 10.11
CA PRO A 141 -0.71 -13.47 9.37
C PRO A 141 -0.97 -13.55 7.86
N ALA A 142 -2.08 -12.96 7.38
CA ALA A 142 -2.47 -12.92 5.97
C ALA A 142 -3.12 -11.55 5.66
N CYS A 143 -2.30 -10.49 5.74
CA CYS A 143 -2.80 -9.12 5.83
C CYS A 143 -3.39 -8.56 4.53
N GLY A 144 -3.11 -9.17 3.36
CA GLY A 144 -3.53 -8.63 2.08
C GLY A 144 -3.01 -7.21 1.87
N SER A 145 -3.92 -6.25 1.66
CA SER A 145 -3.58 -4.82 1.58
C SER A 145 -3.45 -4.12 2.94
N GLY A 146 -3.63 -4.85 4.05
CA GLY A 146 -3.60 -4.30 5.41
C GLY A 146 -4.92 -3.69 5.89
N ARG A 147 -6.02 -3.93 5.20
CA ARG A 147 -7.32 -3.29 5.47
C ARG A 147 -7.84 -3.58 6.88
N LEU A 148 -7.68 -4.82 7.39
CA LEU A 148 -8.05 -5.15 8.78
C LEU A 148 -7.15 -4.42 9.79
N ASN A 149 -5.85 -4.32 9.51
CA ASN A 149 -4.93 -3.55 10.35
C ASN A 149 -5.32 -2.07 10.42
N LEU A 150 -5.72 -1.46 9.29
CA LEU A 150 -6.19 -0.07 9.26
C LEU A 150 -7.47 0.11 10.08
N ALA A 151 -8.44 -0.81 9.94
CA ALA A 151 -9.66 -0.80 10.71
C ALA A 151 -9.39 -0.94 12.21
N PHE A 152 -8.43 -1.77 12.61
CA PHE A 152 -8.04 -1.88 14.01
C PHE A 152 -7.30 -0.62 14.50
N HIS A 153 -6.42 -0.07 13.69
CA HIS A 153 -5.70 1.16 14.00
C HIS A 153 -6.65 2.34 14.25
N SER A 154 -7.74 2.45 13.49
CA SER A 154 -8.75 3.52 13.68
C SER A 154 -9.45 3.47 15.04
N ILE A 155 -9.34 2.35 15.77
CA ILE A 155 -9.89 2.17 17.13
C ILE A 155 -8.76 2.27 18.18
N ASN A 156 -7.55 1.79 17.88
CA ASN A 156 -6.42 1.75 18.80
C ASN A 156 -5.10 2.18 18.13
N HIS A 157 -4.81 3.48 18.18
CA HIS A 157 -3.61 4.09 17.59
C HIS A 157 -2.30 3.73 18.31
N LYS A 158 -2.37 3.18 19.51
CA LYS A 158 -1.19 2.82 20.32
C LYS A 158 -0.66 1.43 20.02
N CYS A 159 -1.46 0.61 19.33
CA CYS A 159 -1.12 -0.76 19.02
C CYS A 159 0.07 -0.84 18.05
N PHE A 160 0.99 -1.77 18.32
CA PHE A 160 2.03 -2.14 17.36
C PHE A 160 1.51 -3.28 16.48
N HIS A 161 1.61 -3.13 15.16
CA HIS A 161 1.08 -4.10 14.21
C HIS A 161 2.18 -5.00 13.64
N HIS A 162 1.97 -6.31 13.73
CA HIS A 162 2.72 -7.32 13.00
C HIS A 162 1.83 -7.84 11.88
N ALA A 163 2.11 -7.44 10.65
CA ALA A 163 1.39 -7.89 9.47
C ALA A 163 2.29 -8.79 8.63
N ASN A 164 1.74 -9.86 8.07
CA ASN A 164 2.45 -10.76 7.18
C ASN A 164 1.58 -11.11 5.99
N ASP A 165 2.19 -11.30 4.83
CA ASP A 165 1.54 -11.91 3.67
C ASP A 165 2.54 -12.75 2.88
N LEU A 166 2.05 -13.79 2.23
CA LEU A 166 2.86 -14.61 1.32
C LEU A 166 3.19 -13.87 0.03
N ASP A 167 2.34 -12.92 -0.38
CA ASP A 167 2.52 -12.13 -1.58
C ASP A 167 3.26 -10.82 -1.26
N ILE A 168 4.41 -10.62 -1.88
CA ILE A 168 5.23 -9.41 -1.70
C ILE A 168 4.47 -8.13 -2.11
N THR A 169 3.60 -8.20 -3.11
CA THR A 169 2.78 -7.06 -3.53
C THR A 169 1.79 -6.66 -2.45
N CYS A 170 1.19 -7.64 -1.75
CA CYS A 170 0.34 -7.41 -0.58
C CYS A 170 1.14 -6.77 0.56
N ALA A 171 2.31 -7.31 0.88
CA ALA A 171 3.18 -6.72 1.90
C ALA A 171 3.57 -5.27 1.58
N LYS A 172 3.89 -4.96 0.31
CA LYS A 172 4.17 -3.60 -0.16
C LYS A 172 2.96 -2.67 0.02
N MET A 173 1.76 -3.10 -0.38
CA MET A 173 0.52 -2.32 -0.19
C MET A 173 0.27 -2.03 1.29
N THR A 174 0.40 -3.05 2.14
CA THR A 174 0.23 -2.92 3.59
C THR A 174 1.25 -1.94 4.19
N ALA A 175 2.53 -2.04 3.80
CA ALA A 175 3.56 -1.13 4.28
C ALA A 175 3.26 0.33 3.92
N LEU A 176 2.82 0.61 2.68
CA LEU A 176 2.45 1.95 2.23
C LEU A 176 1.17 2.46 2.91
N ASN A 177 0.19 1.60 3.12
CA ASN A 177 -0.99 1.93 3.92
C ASN A 177 -0.61 2.29 5.36
N PHE A 178 0.32 1.56 5.98
CA PHE A 178 0.84 1.89 7.32
C PHE A 178 1.53 3.26 7.34
N VAL A 179 2.35 3.57 6.32
CA VAL A 179 3.01 4.88 6.20
C VAL A 179 1.98 6.01 6.24
N MET A 180 0.92 5.89 5.41
CA MET A 180 -0.06 6.98 5.23
C MET A 180 -1.02 7.17 6.41
N HIS A 181 -1.24 6.12 7.21
CA HIS A 181 -2.12 6.19 8.38
C HIS A 181 -1.38 6.32 9.71
N GLY A 182 -0.05 6.44 9.69
CA GLY A 182 0.73 6.54 10.93
C GLY A 182 0.78 5.24 11.74
N VAL A 183 0.43 4.10 11.15
CA VAL A 183 0.45 2.79 11.82
C VAL A 183 1.89 2.42 12.15
N LYS A 184 2.17 2.17 13.43
CA LYS A 184 3.47 1.64 13.88
C LYS A 184 3.47 0.12 13.72
N GLY A 185 4.42 -0.41 12.98
CA GLY A 185 4.42 -1.86 12.80
C GLY A 185 5.58 -2.41 11.99
N MET A 186 5.54 -3.71 11.85
CA MET A 186 6.40 -4.49 10.98
C MET A 186 5.53 -5.26 9.99
N VAL A 187 5.84 -5.14 8.71
CA VAL A 187 5.20 -5.92 7.65
C VAL A 187 6.24 -6.88 7.08
N THR A 188 5.94 -8.17 7.09
CA THR A 188 6.82 -9.22 6.56
C THR A 188 6.22 -9.85 5.31
N CYS A 189 7.08 -10.36 4.44
CA CYS A 189 6.68 -11.23 3.35
C CYS A 189 7.27 -12.61 3.58
N ASP A 190 6.43 -13.53 4.05
CA ASP A 190 6.84 -14.88 4.41
C ASP A 190 5.65 -15.84 4.37
N ASP A 191 5.92 -17.15 4.33
CA ASP A 191 4.91 -18.17 4.55
C ASP A 191 4.56 -18.22 6.05
N GLY A 192 3.39 -17.70 6.42
CA GLY A 192 2.92 -17.66 7.81
C GLY A 192 2.78 -19.03 8.47
N LEU A 193 2.73 -20.12 7.69
CA LEU A 193 2.69 -21.51 8.20
C LEU A 193 4.09 -22.11 8.36
N TRP A 194 5.07 -21.66 7.55
CA TRP A 194 6.45 -22.16 7.55
C TRP A 194 7.49 -21.03 7.49
N PRO A 195 7.56 -20.16 8.49
CA PRO A 195 8.28 -18.87 8.41
C PRO A 195 9.80 -18.98 8.25
N THR A 196 10.39 -20.15 8.41
CA THR A 196 11.86 -20.33 8.32
C THR A 196 12.38 -20.62 6.92
N LYS A 197 11.53 -20.85 5.94
CA LYS A 197 11.94 -21.31 4.60
C LYS A 197 11.67 -20.34 3.45
N SER A 198 10.87 -19.31 3.65
CA SER A 198 10.34 -18.46 2.58
C SER A 198 10.43 -16.96 2.82
N PHE A 199 11.17 -16.52 3.85
CA PHE A 199 11.31 -15.10 4.18
C PHE A 199 11.88 -14.32 2.99
N ARG A 200 11.14 -13.31 2.53
CA ARG A 200 11.49 -12.49 1.36
C ARG A 200 11.84 -11.05 1.72
N GLY A 201 11.47 -10.60 2.91
CA GLY A 201 11.77 -9.26 3.37
C GLY A 201 10.83 -8.76 4.48
N ALA A 202 11.20 -7.62 5.04
CA ALA A 202 10.39 -6.94 6.05
C ALA A 202 10.47 -5.42 5.85
N PHE A 203 9.38 -4.73 6.18
CA PHE A 203 9.27 -3.28 6.26
C PHE A 203 9.02 -2.89 7.72
N LEU A 204 9.90 -2.07 8.29
CA LEU A 204 9.64 -1.40 9.56
C LEU A 204 9.04 -0.04 9.27
N VAL A 205 7.85 0.22 9.80
CA VAL A 205 7.06 1.39 9.42
C VAL A 205 6.75 2.26 10.64
N ASN A 206 6.99 3.57 10.50
CA ASN A 206 6.71 4.59 11.51
C ASN A 206 7.37 4.34 12.88
N ILE A 207 8.52 3.68 12.88
CA ILE A 207 9.32 3.39 14.08
C ILE A 207 10.45 4.42 14.16
N GLN A 208 10.52 5.14 15.28
CA GLN A 208 11.70 5.94 15.61
C GLN A 208 12.78 5.00 16.15
N VAL A 209 13.81 4.75 15.34
CA VAL A 209 15.01 4.06 15.81
C VAL A 209 15.85 5.10 16.55
N HIS A 210 15.83 5.08 17.87
CA HIS A 210 16.83 5.78 18.65
C HIS A 210 18.12 4.98 18.56
N LEU A 211 19.08 5.44 17.76
CA LEU A 211 20.43 4.91 17.82
C LEU A 211 21.01 5.34 19.18
N LEU A 212 21.24 4.37 20.04
CA LEU A 212 21.97 4.53 21.30
C LEU A 212 23.48 4.69 21.01
#